data_d876c8f8fa6685bc7ef5fe75cf97c5e2
#
_entry.id   d876c8f8fa6685bc7ef5fe75cf97c5e2
#
_cell.length_a   1.000
_cell.length_b   1.000
_cell.length_c   1.000
_cell.angle_alpha   90.00
_cell.angle_beta   90.00
_cell.angle_gamma   90.00
#
_symmetry.space_group_name_H-M   'P 1'
#
loop_
_entity.id
_entity.type
_entity.pdbx_description
1 polymer ?
#
loop_
_entity_poly.entity_id
_entity_poly.type
_entity_poly.pdbx_seq_one_letter_code
_entity_poly.pdbx_strand_id
1 'polypeptide(L)'
;LQVVTETTLKTGTRLDHASYEALKASLMRTARDRGFLDATLTRRELIVNPTDLTAEARLTLETGGRYEFGALELDQDVISDDLMRAFLRFSPGQPFSPEALNSTQFALEDSNYFSSVVVTQGERDRTNLTVPVKIHVEPIKRNRYAVNAGYGTDTGIRGQFTWDNRLVNTRGHRSRVELTASEIRYETLLRYVIPVGDPSLEKLEFSLGFIDED
;
A
#
# COMPACT_ATOMS: atom_id res chain seq x y z
N LEU A 1 -25.70 3.81 -6.72
CA LEU A 1 -26.69 4.52 -5.89
C LEU A 1 -26.08 5.18 -4.64
N GLN A 2 -25.05 4.61 -3.99
CA GLN A 2 -24.37 5.26 -2.86
C GLN A 2 -23.63 6.56 -3.23
N VAL A 3 -23.15 6.68 -4.46
CA VAL A 3 -22.43 7.86 -4.95
C VAL A 3 -23.28 9.12 -4.96
N VAL A 4 -24.57 8.99 -5.21
CA VAL A 4 -25.50 10.14 -5.27
C VAL A 4 -25.78 10.74 -3.89
N THR A 5 -25.66 9.95 -2.82
CA THR A 5 -25.87 10.41 -1.44
C THR A 5 -24.69 11.21 -0.87
N GLU A 6 -23.50 11.05 -1.41
CA GLU A 6 -22.27 11.71 -0.93
C GLU A 6 -21.88 12.97 -1.74
N THR A 7 -22.70 13.37 -2.71
CA THR A 7 -22.38 14.53 -3.54
C THR A 7 -22.79 15.85 -2.90
N THR A 8 -22.04 16.90 -3.17
CA THR A 8 -22.40 18.28 -2.81
C THR A 8 -23.59 18.80 -3.63
N LEU A 9 -23.86 18.21 -4.81
CA LEU A 9 -24.97 18.57 -5.68
C LEU A 9 -26.23 17.81 -5.23
N LYS A 10 -27.10 18.49 -4.48
CA LYS A 10 -28.40 17.95 -4.00
C LYS A 10 -29.55 18.73 -4.61
N THR A 11 -30.72 18.10 -4.73
CA THR A 11 -31.94 18.79 -5.14
C THR A 11 -32.21 19.97 -4.21
N GLY A 12 -32.48 21.17 -4.80
CA GLY A 12 -32.72 22.40 -4.08
C GLY A 12 -31.48 23.20 -3.70
N THR A 13 -30.25 22.74 -4.04
CA THR A 13 -29.03 23.51 -3.89
C THR A 13 -28.77 24.38 -5.12
N ARG A 14 -28.03 25.48 -4.94
CA ARG A 14 -27.56 26.29 -6.06
C ARG A 14 -26.65 25.45 -6.96
N LEU A 15 -26.97 25.40 -8.26
CA LEU A 15 -26.11 24.78 -9.23
C LEU A 15 -24.85 25.60 -9.45
N ASP A 16 -23.68 24.99 -9.34
CA ASP A 16 -22.43 25.51 -9.88
C ASP A 16 -21.77 24.45 -10.79
N HIS A 17 -21.01 24.94 -11.77
CA HIS A 17 -20.40 24.09 -12.78
C HIS A 17 -19.33 23.16 -12.17
N ALA A 18 -18.60 23.62 -11.16
CA ALA A 18 -17.56 22.82 -10.50
C ALA A 18 -18.16 21.60 -9.77
N SER A 19 -19.28 21.79 -9.06
CA SER A 19 -20.01 20.70 -8.40
C SER A 19 -20.57 19.67 -9.40
N TYR A 20 -21.02 20.10 -10.57
CA TYR A 20 -21.47 19.20 -11.64
C TYR A 20 -20.31 18.38 -12.22
N GLU A 21 -19.16 19.00 -12.50
CA GLU A 21 -17.96 18.29 -12.97
C GLU A 21 -17.43 17.32 -11.90
N ALA A 22 -17.41 17.74 -10.62
CA ALA A 22 -17.02 16.90 -9.50
C ALA A 22 -17.92 15.66 -9.37
N LEU A 23 -19.22 15.80 -9.59
CA LEU A 23 -20.17 14.66 -9.59
C LEU A 23 -19.84 13.67 -10.71
N LYS A 24 -19.59 14.12 -11.94
CA LYS A 24 -19.19 13.24 -13.04
C LYS A 24 -17.89 12.50 -12.76
N ALA A 25 -16.89 13.24 -12.26
CA ALA A 25 -15.60 12.64 -11.90
C ALA A 25 -15.74 11.61 -10.78
N SER A 26 -16.58 11.89 -9.78
CA SER A 26 -16.86 10.97 -8.66
C SER A 26 -17.55 9.69 -9.14
N LEU A 27 -18.55 9.79 -10.03
CA LEU A 27 -19.22 8.63 -10.62
C LEU A 27 -18.24 7.73 -11.37
N MET A 28 -17.39 8.32 -12.21
CA MET A 28 -16.39 7.59 -12.98
C MET A 28 -15.33 6.94 -12.11
N ARG A 29 -14.87 7.65 -11.07
CA ARG A 29 -13.94 7.11 -10.09
C ARG A 29 -14.54 5.92 -9.38
N THR A 30 -15.72 6.08 -8.78
CA THR A 30 -16.41 4.99 -8.06
C THR A 30 -16.66 3.76 -8.93
N ALA A 31 -16.99 3.96 -10.22
CA ALA A 31 -17.14 2.84 -11.15
C ALA A 31 -15.81 2.08 -11.30
N ARG A 32 -14.70 2.80 -11.52
CA ARG A 32 -13.36 2.19 -11.68
C ARG A 32 -12.89 1.51 -10.39
N ASP A 33 -13.10 2.13 -9.24
CA ASP A 33 -12.71 1.58 -7.94
C ASP A 33 -13.45 0.27 -7.62
N ARG A 34 -14.61 0.06 -8.25
CA ARG A 34 -15.42 -1.17 -8.15
C ARG A 34 -15.15 -2.18 -9.25
N GLY A 35 -14.17 -1.95 -10.12
CA GLY A 35 -13.78 -2.85 -11.21
C GLY A 35 -14.51 -2.64 -12.54
N PHE A 36 -15.33 -1.59 -12.69
CA PHE A 36 -15.98 -1.25 -13.95
C PHE A 36 -15.07 -0.35 -14.80
N LEU A 37 -14.03 -0.95 -15.38
CA LEU A 37 -12.95 -0.22 -16.03
C LEU A 37 -13.32 0.38 -17.38
N ASP A 38 -14.36 -0.16 -18.03
CA ASP A 38 -14.91 0.33 -19.31
C ASP A 38 -16.12 1.26 -19.11
N ALA A 39 -16.37 1.69 -17.86
CA ALA A 39 -17.47 2.59 -17.56
C ALA A 39 -17.37 3.90 -18.37
N THR A 40 -18.50 4.32 -18.93
CA THR A 40 -18.61 5.56 -19.72
C THR A 40 -19.90 6.31 -19.38
N LEU A 41 -19.84 7.65 -19.40
CA LEU A 41 -21.02 8.49 -19.27
C LEU A 41 -21.61 8.72 -20.67
N THR A 42 -22.70 8.03 -20.97
CA THR A 42 -23.39 8.11 -22.28
C THR A 42 -24.32 9.31 -22.36
N ARG A 43 -24.87 9.76 -21.22
CA ARG A 43 -25.67 10.98 -21.14
C ARG A 43 -25.04 11.95 -20.13
N ARG A 44 -24.85 13.21 -20.54
CA ARG A 44 -24.21 14.28 -19.76
C ARG A 44 -24.89 15.61 -20.04
N GLU A 45 -26.18 15.67 -19.74
CA GLU A 45 -26.99 16.86 -20.04
C GLU A 45 -27.18 17.69 -18.77
N LEU A 46 -27.06 18.99 -18.94
CA LEU A 46 -27.43 19.98 -17.96
C LEU A 46 -28.46 20.93 -18.60
N ILE A 47 -29.71 20.76 -18.21
CA ILE A 47 -30.83 21.54 -18.74
C ILE A 47 -31.09 22.68 -17.77
N VAL A 48 -30.92 23.91 -18.23
CA VAL A 48 -31.17 25.13 -17.43
C VAL A 48 -32.42 25.80 -17.91
N ASN A 49 -33.36 26.08 -17.01
CA ASN A 49 -34.53 26.91 -17.26
C ASN A 49 -34.32 28.29 -16.61
N PRO A 50 -33.97 29.31 -17.40
CA PRO A 50 -33.73 30.66 -16.89
C PRO A 50 -34.98 31.36 -16.40
N THR A 51 -36.16 30.94 -16.83
CA THR A 51 -37.44 31.56 -16.42
C THR A 51 -37.79 31.14 -14.99
N ASP A 52 -37.68 29.88 -14.69
CA ASP A 52 -38.00 29.31 -13.38
C ASP A 52 -36.79 29.27 -12.45
N LEU A 53 -35.62 29.72 -12.92
CA LEU A 53 -34.33 29.67 -12.20
C LEU A 53 -34.02 28.25 -11.69
N THR A 54 -34.35 27.21 -12.48
CA THR A 54 -34.12 25.82 -12.16
C THR A 54 -33.13 25.17 -13.13
N ALA A 55 -32.47 24.12 -12.67
CA ALA A 55 -31.59 23.31 -13.50
C ALA A 55 -31.77 21.82 -13.18
N GLU A 56 -31.72 21.00 -14.23
CA GLU A 56 -31.79 19.53 -14.15
C GLU A 56 -30.52 18.92 -14.72
N ALA A 57 -29.83 18.11 -13.93
CA ALA A 57 -28.68 17.33 -14.38
C ALA A 57 -29.11 15.89 -14.72
N ARG A 58 -28.92 15.49 -15.98
CA ARG A 58 -29.21 14.12 -16.46
C ARG A 58 -27.92 13.42 -16.80
N LEU A 59 -27.56 12.43 -15.98
CA LEU A 59 -26.37 11.61 -16.14
C LEU A 59 -26.79 10.15 -16.34
N THR A 60 -26.26 9.49 -17.37
CA THR A 60 -26.40 8.06 -17.56
C THR A 60 -25.01 7.44 -17.61
N LEU A 61 -24.75 6.51 -16.70
CA LEU A 61 -23.51 5.76 -16.61
C LEU A 61 -23.73 4.34 -17.13
N GLU A 62 -23.06 3.98 -18.20
CA GLU A 62 -22.94 2.60 -18.67
C GLU A 62 -21.66 2.01 -18.09
N THR A 63 -21.79 1.02 -17.23
CA THR A 63 -20.65 0.47 -16.47
C THR A 63 -19.84 -0.53 -17.30
N GLY A 64 -20.47 -1.20 -18.28
CA GLY A 64 -19.86 -2.37 -18.93
C GLY A 64 -19.76 -3.56 -17.96
N GLY A 65 -18.91 -4.51 -18.31
CA GLY A 65 -18.61 -5.67 -17.48
C GLY A 65 -17.70 -5.31 -16.30
N ARG A 66 -17.84 -6.06 -15.21
CA ARG A 66 -16.97 -5.92 -14.04
C ARG A 66 -15.70 -6.74 -14.22
N TYR A 67 -14.56 -6.12 -14.15
CA TYR A 67 -13.27 -6.79 -14.23
C TYR A 67 -12.88 -7.42 -12.89
N GLU A 68 -12.13 -8.51 -12.99
CA GLU A 68 -11.54 -9.24 -11.87
C GLU A 68 -10.03 -9.28 -12.02
N PHE A 69 -9.33 -9.55 -10.92
CA PHE A 69 -7.89 -9.81 -10.96
C PHE A 69 -7.64 -11.13 -11.69
N GLY A 70 -6.82 -11.06 -12.73
CA GLY A 70 -6.41 -12.20 -13.56
C GLY A 70 -5.16 -12.90 -13.02
N ALA A 71 -4.32 -13.36 -13.94
CA ALA A 71 -3.06 -14.02 -13.61
C ALA A 71 -2.13 -13.08 -12.83
N LEU A 72 -1.46 -13.63 -11.81
CA LEU A 72 -0.43 -12.96 -11.04
C LEU A 72 0.95 -13.48 -11.49
N GLU A 73 1.79 -12.57 -11.97
CA GLU A 73 3.18 -12.81 -12.32
C GLU A 73 4.09 -12.19 -11.27
N LEU A 74 4.88 -13.05 -10.58
CA LEU A 74 5.85 -12.62 -9.57
C LEU A 74 7.26 -12.74 -10.17
N ASP A 75 7.89 -11.61 -10.40
CA ASP A 75 9.27 -11.51 -10.89
C ASP A 75 10.19 -11.16 -9.71
N GLN A 76 10.55 -12.20 -8.93
CA GLN A 76 11.35 -12.06 -7.72
C GLN A 76 11.95 -13.40 -7.25
N ASP A 77 13.09 -13.33 -6.54
CA ASP A 77 13.80 -14.44 -5.89
C ASP A 77 14.24 -14.09 -4.45
N VAL A 78 13.73 -13.01 -3.90
CA VAL A 78 14.20 -12.42 -2.61
C VAL A 78 13.60 -13.13 -1.42
N ILE A 79 12.26 -13.30 -1.43
CA ILE A 79 11.50 -13.97 -0.37
C ILE A 79 10.70 -15.14 -0.94
N SER A 80 10.20 -16.02 -0.07
CA SER A 80 9.36 -17.14 -0.52
C SER A 80 8.04 -16.65 -1.13
N ASP A 81 7.49 -17.39 -2.07
CA ASP A 81 6.20 -17.08 -2.71
C ASP A 81 5.07 -17.00 -1.69
N ASP A 82 5.09 -17.84 -0.65
CA ASP A 82 4.09 -17.80 0.42
C ASP A 82 4.12 -16.47 1.17
N LEU A 83 5.32 -15.99 1.51
CA LEU A 83 5.48 -14.69 2.16
C LEU A 83 5.11 -13.55 1.21
N MET A 84 5.49 -13.62 -0.07
CA MET A 84 5.10 -12.63 -1.07
C MET A 84 3.57 -12.56 -1.18
N ARG A 85 2.89 -13.69 -1.25
CA ARG A 85 1.43 -13.77 -1.33
C ARG A 85 0.74 -13.22 -0.08
N ALA A 86 1.35 -13.34 1.10
CA ALA A 86 0.81 -12.79 2.34
C ALA A 86 0.78 -11.24 2.38
N PHE A 87 1.59 -10.58 1.54
CA PHE A 87 1.54 -9.12 1.36
C PHE A 87 0.45 -8.65 0.41
N LEU A 88 -0.12 -9.55 -0.42
CA LEU A 88 -1.12 -9.16 -1.41
C LEU A 88 -2.44 -8.75 -0.75
N ARG A 89 -3.02 -7.67 -1.23
CA ARG A 89 -4.35 -7.18 -0.81
C ARG A 89 -5.45 -7.60 -1.79
N PHE A 90 -5.15 -8.53 -2.67
CA PHE A 90 -6.08 -9.10 -3.64
C PHE A 90 -5.73 -10.56 -3.93
N SER A 91 -6.68 -11.27 -4.52
CA SER A 91 -6.49 -12.63 -5.05
C SER A 91 -7.05 -12.72 -6.46
N PRO A 92 -6.50 -13.58 -7.33
CA PRO A 92 -7.11 -13.85 -8.64
C PRO A 92 -8.59 -14.23 -8.51
N GLY A 93 -9.44 -13.69 -9.41
CA GLY A 93 -10.89 -13.87 -9.37
C GLY A 93 -11.65 -12.91 -8.44
N GLN A 94 -10.96 -12.12 -7.64
CA GLN A 94 -11.63 -11.03 -6.90
C GLN A 94 -11.88 -9.82 -7.81
N PRO A 95 -12.91 -9.02 -7.50
CA PRO A 95 -13.17 -7.78 -8.24
C PRO A 95 -11.93 -6.89 -8.27
N PHE A 96 -11.60 -6.39 -9.47
CA PHE A 96 -10.46 -5.51 -9.64
C PHE A 96 -10.64 -4.21 -8.87
N SER A 97 -9.61 -3.81 -8.13
CA SER A 97 -9.55 -2.59 -7.34
C SER A 97 -8.17 -1.94 -7.47
N PRO A 98 -8.07 -0.70 -7.98
CA PRO A 98 -6.82 0.04 -7.98
C PRO A 98 -6.27 0.28 -6.56
N GLU A 99 -7.16 0.43 -5.58
CA GLU A 99 -6.79 0.58 -4.17
C GLU A 99 -6.06 -0.65 -3.64
N ALA A 100 -6.53 -1.86 -3.99
CA ALA A 100 -5.87 -3.10 -3.58
C ALA A 100 -4.47 -3.25 -4.19
N LEU A 101 -4.25 -2.79 -5.45
CA LEU A 101 -2.92 -2.73 -6.06
C LEU A 101 -2.00 -1.78 -5.31
N ASN A 102 -2.45 -0.54 -5.06
CA ASN A 102 -1.67 0.46 -4.35
C ASN A 102 -1.35 -0.01 -2.92
N SER A 103 -2.33 -0.57 -2.22
CA SER A 103 -2.13 -1.11 -0.86
C SER A 103 -1.14 -2.28 -0.84
N THR A 104 -1.13 -3.12 -1.88
CA THR A 104 -0.12 -4.18 -2.05
C THR A 104 1.26 -3.59 -2.26
N GLN A 105 1.39 -2.59 -3.14
CA GLN A 105 2.67 -1.92 -3.38
C GLN A 105 3.22 -1.30 -2.09
N PHE A 106 2.41 -0.54 -1.36
CA PHE A 106 2.83 0.06 -0.08
C PHE A 106 3.22 -1.00 0.97
N ALA A 107 2.46 -2.10 1.06
CA ALA A 107 2.79 -3.18 2.00
C ALA A 107 4.16 -3.82 1.69
N LEU A 108 4.47 -4.01 0.41
CA LEU A 108 5.76 -4.52 -0.04
C LEU A 108 6.90 -3.51 0.17
N GLU A 109 6.69 -2.24 -0.15
CA GLU A 109 7.67 -1.15 0.07
C GLU A 109 8.00 -1.00 1.56
N ASP A 110 7.00 -1.02 2.44
CA ASP A 110 7.18 -0.88 3.90
C ASP A 110 7.79 -2.13 4.55
N SER A 111 7.79 -3.25 3.86
CA SER A 111 8.38 -4.50 4.37
C SER A 111 9.87 -4.42 4.67
N ASN A 112 10.58 -3.49 4.03
CA ASN A 112 12.04 -3.34 4.08
C ASN A 112 12.85 -4.54 3.56
N TYR A 113 12.26 -5.40 2.73
CA TYR A 113 12.96 -6.46 2.01
C TYR A 113 13.47 -5.99 0.65
N PHE A 114 12.88 -4.95 0.10
CA PHE A 114 13.10 -4.46 -1.26
C PHE A 114 13.62 -3.03 -1.27
N SER A 115 14.44 -2.71 -2.25
CA SER A 115 14.90 -1.35 -2.57
C SER A 115 13.95 -0.67 -3.55
N SER A 116 13.26 -1.46 -4.38
CA SER A 116 12.28 -1.00 -5.35
C SER A 116 11.15 -2.03 -5.45
N VAL A 117 9.92 -1.56 -5.58
CA VAL A 117 8.73 -2.37 -5.81
C VAL A 117 7.91 -1.72 -6.91
N VAL A 118 7.61 -2.48 -7.96
CA VAL A 118 6.79 -2.02 -9.08
C VAL A 118 5.64 -2.99 -9.27
N VAL A 119 4.42 -2.53 -8.98
CA VAL A 119 3.19 -3.29 -9.21
C VAL A 119 2.49 -2.71 -10.44
N THR A 120 2.40 -3.48 -11.50
CA THR A 120 1.79 -3.06 -12.77
C THR A 120 0.61 -3.93 -13.15
N GLN A 121 -0.40 -3.29 -13.74
CA GLN A 121 -1.47 -4.00 -14.42
C GLN A 121 -1.06 -4.26 -15.87
N GLY A 122 -1.27 -5.48 -16.33
CA GLY A 122 -1.06 -5.83 -17.72
C GLY A 122 -2.24 -5.44 -18.61
N GLU A 123 -2.20 -5.90 -19.85
CA GLU A 123 -3.29 -5.66 -20.80
C GLU A 123 -4.58 -6.36 -20.36
N ARG A 124 -5.69 -5.64 -20.42
CA ARG A 124 -7.01 -6.13 -20.00
C ARG A 124 -7.53 -7.16 -20.99
N ASP A 125 -7.94 -8.32 -20.49
CA ASP A 125 -8.71 -9.28 -21.28
C ASP A 125 -10.20 -8.91 -21.23
N ARG A 126 -10.67 -8.33 -22.32
CA ARG A 126 -12.08 -7.91 -22.46
C ARG A 126 -13.05 -9.07 -22.66
N THR A 127 -12.55 -10.23 -23.09
CA THR A 127 -13.38 -11.42 -23.29
C THR A 127 -13.69 -12.09 -21.98
N ASN A 128 -12.67 -12.26 -21.14
CA ASN A 128 -12.80 -12.89 -19.82
C ASN A 128 -12.99 -11.87 -18.69
N LEU A 129 -12.97 -10.57 -18.99
CA LEU A 129 -13.07 -9.47 -18.02
C LEU A 129 -12.03 -9.58 -16.90
N THR A 130 -10.79 -9.87 -17.25
CA THR A 130 -9.70 -10.00 -16.28
C THR A 130 -8.55 -9.02 -16.54
N VAL A 131 -7.87 -8.64 -15.46
CA VAL A 131 -6.68 -7.80 -15.50
C VAL A 131 -5.52 -8.54 -14.87
N PRO A 132 -4.52 -8.99 -15.65
CA PRO A 132 -3.33 -9.60 -15.07
C PRO A 132 -2.49 -8.57 -14.32
N VAL A 133 -1.81 -9.02 -13.26
CA VAL A 133 -0.94 -8.17 -12.43
C VAL A 133 0.47 -8.73 -12.45
N LYS A 134 1.45 -7.86 -12.68
CA LYS A 134 2.86 -8.18 -12.59
C LYS A 134 3.48 -7.41 -11.43
N ILE A 135 4.21 -8.12 -10.58
CA ILE A 135 4.99 -7.55 -9.48
C ILE A 135 6.46 -7.81 -9.75
N HIS A 136 7.21 -6.73 -9.88
CA HIS A 136 8.67 -6.76 -10.01
C HIS A 136 9.30 -6.08 -8.80
N VAL A 137 10.30 -6.70 -8.20
CA VAL A 137 10.99 -6.15 -7.03
C VAL A 137 12.51 -6.28 -7.16
N GLU A 138 13.21 -5.33 -6.56
CA GLU A 138 14.66 -5.36 -6.42
C GLU A 138 15.05 -5.56 -4.95
N PRO A 139 16.03 -6.44 -4.64
CA PRO A 139 16.43 -6.69 -3.27
C PRO A 139 17.12 -5.48 -2.63
N ILE A 140 16.86 -5.26 -1.33
CA ILE A 140 17.65 -4.33 -0.53
C ILE A 140 18.94 -5.02 -0.04
N LYS A 141 19.98 -4.24 0.29
CA LYS A 141 21.17 -4.76 0.98
C LYS A 141 20.78 -5.42 2.31
N ARG A 142 21.09 -6.71 2.45
CA ARG A 142 20.70 -7.51 3.61
C ARG A 142 21.26 -6.97 4.92
N ASN A 143 22.51 -6.54 4.94
CA ASN A 143 23.18 -6.04 6.13
C ASN A 143 23.30 -4.52 6.11
N ARG A 144 22.93 -3.91 7.23
CA ARG A 144 23.16 -2.50 7.53
C ARG A 144 23.97 -2.39 8.80
N TYR A 145 25.01 -1.58 8.75
CA TYR A 145 25.85 -1.26 9.90
C TYR A 145 25.71 0.22 10.20
N ALA A 146 25.61 0.56 11.48
CA ALA A 146 25.64 1.93 11.94
C ALA A 146 26.57 2.03 13.15
N VAL A 147 27.37 3.10 13.18
CA VAL A 147 28.26 3.43 14.30
C VAL A 147 27.93 4.85 14.73
N ASN A 148 27.69 5.03 16.02
CA ASN A 148 27.47 6.32 16.65
C ASN A 148 28.54 6.52 17.74
N ALA A 149 29.04 7.73 17.89
CA ALA A 149 29.90 8.12 18.99
C ALA A 149 29.40 9.46 19.59
N GLY A 150 29.52 9.63 20.89
CA GLY A 150 29.06 10.81 21.57
C GLY A 150 29.77 10.99 22.93
N TYR A 151 29.53 12.12 23.54
CA TYR A 151 29.99 12.45 24.90
C TYR A 151 28.81 12.95 25.71
N GLY A 152 28.62 12.40 26.90
CA GLY A 152 27.65 12.84 27.88
C GLY A 152 28.37 13.31 29.14
N THR A 153 27.87 14.37 29.80
CA THR A 153 28.47 14.89 31.04
C THR A 153 28.31 13.96 32.22
N ASP A 154 27.38 13.02 32.14
CA ASP A 154 27.01 12.02 33.14
C ASP A 154 27.59 10.62 32.85
N THR A 155 27.81 10.29 31.58
CA THR A 155 28.22 8.96 31.14
C THR A 155 29.59 8.91 30.47
N GLY A 156 30.26 10.08 30.33
CA GLY A 156 31.55 10.19 29.64
C GLY A 156 31.44 9.91 28.12
N ILE A 157 32.50 9.34 27.56
CA ILE A 157 32.55 8.93 26.18
C ILE A 157 31.64 7.69 26.00
N ARG A 158 30.79 7.72 24.95
CA ARG A 158 29.95 6.59 24.61
C ARG A 158 30.01 6.25 23.11
N GLY A 159 29.95 4.96 22.84
CA GLY A 159 29.89 4.43 21.48
C GLY A 159 28.72 3.47 21.35
N GLN A 160 28.14 3.42 20.16
CA GLN A 160 27.10 2.46 19.82
C GLN A 160 27.39 1.86 18.45
N PHE A 161 27.28 0.54 18.36
CA PHE A 161 27.34 -0.21 17.13
C PHE A 161 26.01 -0.93 16.93
N THR A 162 25.41 -0.79 15.75
CA THR A 162 24.19 -1.47 15.37
C THR A 162 24.43 -2.29 14.09
N TRP A 163 24.06 -3.55 14.12
CA TRP A 163 24.01 -4.42 12.97
C TRP A 163 22.58 -4.89 12.74
N ASP A 164 22.03 -4.53 11.59
CA ASP A 164 20.72 -4.99 11.11
C ASP A 164 20.91 -6.00 9.98
N ASN A 165 20.44 -7.23 10.18
CA ASN A 165 20.22 -8.17 9.08
C ASN A 165 18.72 -8.16 8.71
N ARG A 166 18.41 -7.52 7.59
CA ARG A 166 17.04 -7.27 7.11
C ARG A 166 16.36 -8.52 6.54
N LEU A 167 17.13 -9.52 6.16
CA LEU A 167 16.65 -10.76 5.57
C LEU A 167 17.58 -11.92 5.95
N VAL A 168 17.31 -12.57 7.07
CA VAL A 168 18.07 -13.73 7.55
C VAL A 168 17.82 -14.94 6.63
N ASN A 169 16.57 -15.12 6.19
CA ASN A 169 16.15 -16.20 5.31
C ASN A 169 14.99 -15.76 4.41
N THR A 170 14.63 -16.61 3.42
CA THR A 170 13.53 -16.33 2.49
C THR A 170 12.14 -16.28 3.14
N ARG A 171 12.01 -16.70 4.40
CA ARG A 171 10.77 -16.56 5.19
C ARG A 171 10.62 -15.16 5.82
N GLY A 172 11.53 -14.23 5.51
CA GLY A 172 11.43 -12.84 5.96
C GLY A 172 11.88 -12.60 7.41
N HIS A 173 12.61 -13.54 8.04
CA HIS A 173 13.13 -13.32 9.37
C HIS A 173 14.16 -12.20 9.38
N ARG A 174 14.19 -11.39 10.43
CA ARG A 174 15.12 -10.28 10.61
C ARG A 174 15.82 -10.38 11.95
N SER A 175 17.05 -9.90 12.04
CA SER A 175 17.78 -9.80 13.28
C SER A 175 18.46 -8.46 13.43
N ARG A 176 18.59 -7.99 14.66
CA ARG A 176 19.32 -6.79 15.02
C ARG A 176 20.18 -7.06 16.25
N VAL A 177 21.39 -6.54 16.20
CA VAL A 177 22.31 -6.49 17.33
C VAL A 177 22.68 -5.03 17.61
N GLU A 178 22.50 -4.60 18.83
CA GLU A 178 22.93 -3.28 19.29
C GLU A 178 23.91 -3.48 20.44
N LEU A 179 25.08 -2.86 20.32
CA LEU A 179 26.11 -2.82 21.36
C LEU A 179 26.32 -1.36 21.74
N THR A 180 26.11 -1.04 23.00
CA THR A 180 26.37 0.29 23.52
C THR A 180 27.43 0.18 24.62
N ALA A 181 28.44 1.02 24.59
CA ALA A 181 29.49 1.10 25.59
C ALA A 181 29.70 2.56 26.02
N SER A 182 29.79 2.78 27.31
CA SER A 182 30.18 4.04 27.91
C SER A 182 31.24 3.78 29.02
N GLU A 183 31.74 4.83 29.70
CA GLU A 183 32.71 4.68 30.77
C GLU A 183 32.16 3.91 31.99
N ILE A 184 30.82 3.91 32.16
CA ILE A 184 30.15 3.34 33.35
C ILE A 184 29.15 2.24 33.00
N ARG A 185 28.85 1.95 31.67
CA ARG A 185 27.79 1.03 31.30
C ARG A 185 28.05 0.35 29.97
N TYR A 186 27.85 -0.95 29.95
CA TYR A 186 27.83 -1.77 28.75
C TYR A 186 26.42 -2.36 28.54
N GLU A 187 25.92 -2.26 27.35
CA GLU A 187 24.61 -2.79 27.01
C GLU A 187 24.64 -3.57 25.68
N THR A 188 24.07 -4.74 25.68
CA THR A 188 23.89 -5.57 24.47
C THR A 188 22.41 -5.88 24.33
N LEU A 189 21.85 -5.58 23.16
CA LEU A 189 20.48 -5.94 22.81
C LEU A 189 20.50 -6.79 21.55
N LEU A 190 19.92 -7.98 21.65
CA LEU A 190 19.66 -8.88 20.54
C LEU A 190 18.17 -8.90 20.27
N ARG A 191 17.78 -8.75 19.01
CA ARG A 191 16.38 -8.78 18.60
C ARG A 191 16.23 -9.71 17.39
N TYR A 192 15.21 -10.56 17.41
CA TYR A 192 14.87 -11.44 16.33
C TYR A 192 13.38 -11.33 16.01
N VAL A 193 13.04 -11.10 14.73
CA VAL A 193 11.67 -10.84 14.27
C VAL A 193 11.26 -11.87 13.24
N ILE A 194 10.10 -12.46 13.44
CA ILE A 194 9.47 -13.44 12.55
C ILE A 194 8.15 -12.86 12.09
N PRO A 195 7.93 -12.62 10.78
CA PRO A 195 6.62 -12.24 10.26
C PRO A 195 5.65 -13.43 10.40
N VAL A 196 4.41 -13.15 10.78
CA VAL A 196 3.34 -14.15 10.94
C VAL A 196 2.04 -13.59 10.38
N GLY A 197 1.11 -14.44 9.98
CA GLY A 197 -0.19 -14.01 9.50
C GLY A 197 -0.10 -12.99 8.35
N ASP A 198 -0.59 -11.78 8.60
CA ASP A 198 -0.34 -10.62 7.74
C ASP A 198 1.01 -9.97 8.12
N PRO A 199 2.08 -10.15 7.31
CA PRO A 199 3.42 -9.69 7.67
C PRO A 199 3.57 -8.16 7.72
N SER A 200 2.58 -7.40 7.20
CA SER A 200 2.53 -5.95 7.34
C SER A 200 2.07 -5.49 8.73
N LEU A 201 1.28 -6.33 9.42
CA LEU A 201 0.62 -5.99 10.67
C LEU A 201 1.10 -6.88 11.84
N GLU A 202 1.46 -8.14 11.57
CA GLU A 202 1.69 -9.16 12.59
C GLU A 202 3.12 -9.68 12.56
N LYS A 203 3.76 -9.70 13.72
CA LYS A 203 5.11 -10.21 13.89
C LYS A 203 5.29 -10.78 15.29
N LEU A 204 6.10 -11.83 15.40
CA LEU A 204 6.67 -12.30 16.65
C LEU A 204 8.04 -11.67 16.82
N GLU A 205 8.28 -11.06 17.97
CA GLU A 205 9.55 -10.43 18.30
C GLU A 205 10.13 -11.05 19.57
N PHE A 206 11.35 -11.54 19.48
CA PHE A 206 12.14 -12.01 20.60
C PHE A 206 13.26 -11.03 20.86
N SER A 207 13.40 -10.58 22.11
CA SER A 207 14.45 -9.68 22.53
C SER A 207 15.20 -10.24 23.74
N LEU A 208 16.52 -10.15 23.71
CA LEU A 208 17.41 -10.48 24.84
C LEU A 208 18.33 -9.29 25.08
N GLY A 209 18.27 -8.74 26.28
CA GLY A 209 19.12 -7.63 26.73
C GLY A 209 20.06 -8.09 27.84
N PHE A 210 21.30 -7.59 27.80
CA PHE A 210 22.27 -7.69 28.86
C PHE A 210 22.78 -6.28 29.16
N ILE A 211 22.84 -5.94 30.47
CA ILE A 211 23.31 -4.66 30.94
C ILE A 211 24.31 -4.94 32.06
N ASP A 212 25.47 -4.28 32.00
CA ASP A 212 26.50 -4.28 33.02
C ASP A 212 26.81 -2.80 33.38
N GLU A 213 26.73 -2.46 34.65
CA GLU A 213 26.83 -1.09 35.15
C GLU A 213 27.70 -1.09 36.40
N ASP A 214 28.77 -0.27 36.38
CA ASP A 214 29.70 -0.06 37.50
C ASP A 214 29.25 1.08 38.42
#